data_47a456b664a59e19bb970589c8958fe1
#
_entry.id   47a456b664a59e19bb970589c8958fe1
#
_cell.length_a   1.000
_cell.length_b   1.000
_cell.length_c   1.000
_cell.angle_alpha   90.00
_cell.angle_beta   90.00
_cell.angle_gamma   90.00
#
_symmetry.space_group_name_H-M   'P 1'
#
loop_
_entity.id
_entity.type
_entity.pdbx_description
1 polymer ?
#
loop_
_entity_poly.entity_id
_entity_poly.type
_entity_poly.pdbx_seq_one_letter_code
_entity_poly.pdbx_strand_id
1 'polypeptide(L)'
;MGNPLFERKPLQMLLDESRSENRLRRVLGPVQLSALGIGAIIGAGIFVATGKAAHNVAGPALMVSYVVAGITCVFAALCYAEFASMVPVAGSAYTYAYATMGEMFA
;
A
#
# COMPACT_ATOMS: atom_id res chain seq x y z
N MET A 1 -12.94 26.67 17.39
CA MET A 1 -11.57 26.17 17.63
C MET A 1 -11.59 24.67 17.44
N GLY A 2 -11.18 24.18 16.27
CA GLY A 2 -11.08 22.76 15.97
C GLY A 2 -9.91 22.17 16.75
N ASN A 3 -10.10 20.98 17.31
CA ASN A 3 -9.07 20.27 18.06
C ASN A 3 -7.95 19.89 17.06
N PRO A 4 -6.69 20.30 17.23
CA PRO A 4 -5.63 20.06 16.26
C PRO A 4 -5.40 18.58 15.96
N LEU A 5 -5.80 17.69 16.87
CA LEU A 5 -5.69 16.23 16.72
C LEU A 5 -6.62 15.62 15.66
N PHE A 6 -7.64 16.35 15.21
CA PHE A 6 -8.61 15.91 14.19
C PHE A 6 -8.55 16.77 12.92
N GLU A 7 -7.52 17.60 12.79
CA GLU A 7 -7.34 18.44 11.61
C GLU A 7 -6.92 17.56 10.42
N ARG A 8 -7.77 17.55 9.39
CA ARG A 8 -7.50 16.84 8.14
C ARG A 8 -6.74 17.77 7.21
N LYS A 9 -5.70 17.25 6.58
CA LYS A 9 -4.99 18.02 5.55
C LYS A 9 -5.94 18.29 4.39
N PRO A 10 -6.18 19.57 4.00
CA PRO A 10 -7.10 19.85 2.92
C PRO A 10 -6.61 19.20 1.62
N LEU A 11 -7.51 18.52 0.93
CA LEU A 11 -7.23 17.78 -0.30
C LEU A 11 -6.56 18.67 -1.36
N GLN A 12 -6.89 19.96 -1.36
CA GLN A 12 -6.30 20.96 -2.26
C GLN A 12 -4.80 21.13 -2.04
N MET A 13 -4.32 21.14 -0.79
CA MET A 13 -2.88 21.19 -0.49
C MET A 13 -2.14 19.98 -1.05
N LEU A 14 -2.71 18.78 -0.92
CA LEU A 14 -2.12 17.55 -1.45
C LEU A 14 -2.10 17.53 -2.98
N LEU A 15 -3.14 18.07 -3.61
CA LEU A 15 -3.21 18.21 -5.06
C LEU A 15 -2.25 19.28 -5.58
N ASP A 16 -2.07 20.38 -4.85
CA ASP A 16 -1.11 21.43 -5.19
C ASP A 16 0.34 20.94 -5.05
N GLU A 17 0.66 20.16 -4.01
CA GLU A 17 1.95 19.45 -3.90
C GLU A 17 2.21 18.54 -5.09
N SER A 18 1.17 17.83 -5.59
CA SER A 18 1.29 16.97 -6.76
C SER A 18 1.47 17.74 -8.08
N ARG A 19 1.11 19.01 -8.11
CA ARG A 19 1.24 19.93 -9.26
C ARG A 19 2.49 20.79 -9.23
N SER A 20 3.21 20.86 -8.09
CA SER A 20 4.42 21.67 -7.95
C SER A 20 5.53 21.19 -8.89
N GLU A 21 6.48 22.10 -9.19
CA GLU A 21 7.63 21.83 -10.08
C GLU A 21 8.52 20.67 -9.60
N ASN A 22 8.45 20.31 -8.30
CA ASN A 22 9.19 19.21 -7.69
C ASN A 22 8.47 17.84 -7.75
N ARG A 23 7.43 17.70 -8.56
CA ARG A 23 6.74 16.41 -8.71
C ARG A 23 7.63 15.33 -9.28
N LEU A 24 7.49 14.11 -8.77
CA LEU A 24 8.12 12.93 -9.33
C LEU A 24 7.70 12.75 -10.79
N ARG A 25 8.69 12.62 -11.68
CA ARG A 25 8.45 12.45 -13.11
C ARG A 25 7.78 11.10 -13.35
N ARG A 26 6.60 11.11 -13.97
CA ARG A 26 5.87 9.89 -14.35
C ARG A 26 6.55 9.25 -15.58
N VAL A 27 7.50 8.35 -15.34
CA VAL A 27 8.26 7.66 -16.38
C VAL A 27 7.83 6.20 -16.50
N LEU A 28 7.26 5.62 -15.45
CA LEU A 28 6.89 4.22 -15.34
C LEU A 28 5.46 3.99 -15.83
N GLY A 29 5.29 3.07 -16.77
CA GLY A 29 3.99 2.56 -17.15
C GLY A 29 3.42 1.56 -16.12
N PRO A 30 2.13 1.20 -16.24
CA PRO A 30 1.49 0.30 -15.27
C PRO A 30 2.15 -1.09 -15.22
N VAL A 31 2.61 -1.61 -16.34
CA VAL A 31 3.31 -2.91 -16.41
C VAL A 31 4.67 -2.84 -15.72
N GLN A 32 5.43 -1.77 -15.96
CA GLN A 32 6.74 -1.57 -15.34
C GLN A 32 6.61 -1.38 -13.82
N LEU A 33 5.60 -0.63 -13.37
CA LEU A 33 5.33 -0.42 -11.97
C LEU A 33 4.92 -1.71 -11.27
N SER A 34 4.08 -2.53 -11.91
CA SER A 34 3.70 -3.85 -11.40
C SER A 34 4.89 -4.80 -11.31
N ALA A 35 5.74 -4.83 -12.34
CA ALA A 35 6.95 -5.65 -12.34
C ALA A 35 7.92 -5.23 -11.22
N LEU A 36 8.10 -3.94 -11.01
CA LEU A 36 8.90 -3.40 -9.91
C LEU A 36 8.34 -3.82 -8.54
N GLY A 37 7.02 -3.71 -8.37
CA GLY A 37 6.33 -4.14 -7.14
C GLY A 37 6.51 -5.62 -6.86
N ILE A 38 6.31 -6.48 -7.87
CA ILE A 38 6.53 -7.93 -7.74
C ILE A 38 7.99 -8.21 -7.37
N GLY A 39 8.96 -7.56 -8.05
CA GLY A 39 10.38 -7.73 -7.75
C GLY A 39 10.75 -7.31 -6.32
N ALA A 40 10.13 -6.25 -5.79
CA ALA A 40 10.34 -5.80 -4.43
C ALA A 40 9.76 -6.76 -3.37
N ILE A 41 8.68 -7.47 -3.70
CA ILE A 41 8.03 -8.44 -2.81
C ILE A 41 8.78 -9.78 -2.79
N ILE A 42 9.37 -10.18 -3.93
CA ILE A 42 10.13 -11.42 -4.04
C ILE A 42 11.46 -11.29 -3.29
N GLY A 43 11.51 -11.82 -2.10
CA GLY A 43 12.69 -11.81 -1.22
C GLY A 43 12.90 -13.15 -0.52
N ALA A 44 13.87 -13.18 0.38
CA ALA A 44 14.20 -14.36 1.18
C ALA A 44 12.99 -14.93 1.95
N GLY A 45 12.01 -14.10 2.30
CA GLY A 45 10.79 -14.52 2.99
C GLY A 45 9.97 -15.53 2.20
N ILE A 46 9.84 -15.38 0.88
CA ILE A 46 9.07 -16.30 0.05
C ILE A 46 9.69 -17.71 0.04
N PHE A 47 11.02 -17.79 -0.04
CA PHE A 47 11.70 -19.09 -0.15
C PHE A 47 11.99 -19.70 1.21
N VAL A 48 12.61 -18.96 2.12
CA VAL A 48 13.10 -19.49 3.40
C VAL A 48 11.97 -19.65 4.41
N ALA A 49 11.14 -18.62 4.59
CA ALA A 49 10.04 -18.68 5.56
C ALA A 49 8.97 -19.69 5.14
N THR A 50 8.63 -19.72 3.85
CA THR A 50 7.68 -20.67 3.29
C THR A 50 8.18 -22.12 3.44
N GLY A 51 9.45 -22.37 3.14
CA GLY A 51 10.05 -23.71 3.31
C GLY A 51 10.01 -24.17 4.77
N LYS A 52 10.37 -23.30 5.71
CA LYS A 52 10.29 -23.61 7.15
C LYS A 52 8.85 -23.85 7.62
N ALA A 53 7.91 -23.02 7.19
CA ALA A 53 6.51 -23.17 7.55
C ALA A 53 5.90 -24.45 6.99
N ALA A 54 6.25 -24.82 5.77
CA ALA A 54 5.81 -26.07 5.15
C ALA A 54 6.34 -27.29 5.88
N HIS A 55 7.63 -27.27 6.27
CA HIS A 55 8.27 -28.41 6.92
C HIS A 55 7.84 -28.58 8.38
N ASN A 56 7.81 -27.49 9.15
CA ASN A 56 7.72 -27.57 10.61
C ASN A 56 6.30 -27.33 11.17
N VAL A 57 5.39 -26.73 10.42
CA VAL A 57 4.13 -26.23 10.99
C VAL A 57 2.91 -26.71 10.21
N ALA A 58 2.81 -26.39 8.94
CA ALA A 58 1.55 -26.49 8.20
C ALA A 58 1.51 -27.61 7.16
N GLY A 59 2.64 -28.15 6.73
CA GLY A 59 2.67 -29.16 5.66
C GLY A 59 1.88 -28.72 4.42
N PRO A 60 1.06 -29.62 3.83
CA PRO A 60 0.24 -29.29 2.64
C PRO A 60 -0.81 -28.20 2.87
N ALA A 61 -1.24 -27.98 4.12
CA ALA A 61 -2.23 -26.96 4.48
C ALA A 61 -1.72 -25.53 4.22
N LEU A 62 -0.40 -25.34 4.04
CA LEU A 62 0.20 -24.08 3.67
C LEU A 62 -0.38 -23.51 2.37
N MET A 63 -0.72 -24.36 1.41
CA MET A 63 -1.35 -23.94 0.15
C MET A 63 -2.69 -23.25 0.38
N VAL A 64 -3.52 -23.80 1.26
CA VAL A 64 -4.81 -23.19 1.62
C VAL A 64 -4.61 -21.84 2.31
N SER A 65 -3.64 -21.75 3.20
CA SER A 65 -3.29 -20.49 3.88
C SER A 65 -2.89 -19.39 2.89
N TYR A 66 -2.12 -19.73 1.87
CA TYR A 66 -1.74 -18.78 0.82
C TYR A 66 -2.93 -18.32 -0.02
N VAL A 67 -3.87 -19.22 -0.33
CA VAL A 67 -5.09 -18.84 -1.07
C VAL A 67 -5.92 -17.85 -0.25
N VAL A 68 -6.14 -18.14 1.02
CA VAL A 68 -6.92 -17.24 1.91
C VAL A 68 -6.21 -15.89 2.08
N ALA A 69 -4.91 -15.90 2.33
CA ALA A 69 -4.12 -14.67 2.42
C ALA A 69 -4.14 -13.87 1.10
N GLY A 70 -4.04 -14.55 -0.04
CA GLY A 70 -4.12 -13.94 -1.36
C GLY A 70 -5.45 -13.23 -1.59
N ILE A 71 -6.56 -13.85 -1.25
CA ILE A 71 -7.90 -13.23 -1.34
C ILE A 71 -7.96 -11.96 -0.47
N THR A 72 -7.46 -12.03 0.76
CA THR A 72 -7.42 -10.86 1.65
C THR A 72 -6.57 -9.74 1.06
N CYS A 73 -5.42 -10.06 0.47
CA CYS A 73 -4.55 -9.09 -0.20
C CYS A 73 -5.23 -8.43 -1.42
N VAL A 74 -6.07 -9.15 -2.16
CA VAL A 74 -6.83 -8.58 -3.29
C VAL A 74 -7.77 -7.48 -2.79
N PHE A 75 -8.53 -7.71 -1.72
CA PHE A 75 -9.40 -6.68 -1.16
C PHE A 75 -8.62 -5.45 -0.68
N ALA A 76 -7.50 -5.65 0.01
CA ALA A 76 -6.63 -4.57 0.41
C ALA A 76 -6.10 -3.78 -0.81
N ALA A 77 -5.66 -4.48 -1.85
CA ALA A 77 -5.16 -3.86 -3.07
C ALA A 77 -6.22 -3.01 -3.78
N LEU A 78 -7.48 -3.47 -3.82
CA LEU A 78 -8.59 -2.71 -4.40
C LEU A 78 -8.85 -1.42 -3.60
N CYS A 79 -8.84 -1.47 -2.27
CA CYS A 79 -8.97 -0.27 -1.43
C CYS A 79 -7.83 0.73 -1.69
N TYR A 80 -6.59 0.26 -1.78
CA TYR A 80 -5.44 1.12 -2.10
C TYR A 80 -5.53 1.70 -3.51
N ALA A 81 -6.02 0.95 -4.49
CA ALA A 81 -6.20 1.42 -5.85
C ALA A 81 -7.21 2.57 -5.92
N GLU A 82 -8.30 2.48 -5.15
CA GLU A 82 -9.28 3.55 -5.04
C GLU A 82 -8.68 4.81 -4.41
N PHE A 83 -7.99 4.68 -3.28
CA PHE A 83 -7.30 5.82 -2.66
C PHE A 83 -6.26 6.44 -3.59
N ALA A 84 -5.47 5.65 -4.29
CA ALA A 84 -4.48 6.14 -5.24
C ALA A 84 -5.10 6.91 -6.41
N SER A 85 -6.33 6.57 -6.81
CA SER A 85 -7.06 7.30 -7.85
C SER A 85 -7.59 8.65 -7.37
N MET A 86 -7.96 8.76 -6.08
CA MET A 86 -8.49 9.98 -5.48
C MET A 86 -7.38 10.95 -5.04
N VAL A 87 -6.31 10.42 -4.48
CA VAL A 87 -5.19 11.20 -3.91
C VAL A 87 -3.88 10.67 -4.49
N PRO A 88 -3.47 11.13 -5.69
CA PRO A 88 -2.29 10.62 -6.38
C PRO A 88 -0.98 11.21 -5.82
N VAL A 89 -0.73 11.04 -4.52
CA VAL A 89 0.50 11.46 -3.83
C VAL A 89 1.25 10.26 -3.28
N ALA A 90 2.57 10.36 -3.28
CA ALA A 90 3.45 9.36 -2.69
C ALA A 90 3.54 9.58 -1.18
N GLY A 91 2.88 8.74 -0.40
CA GLY A 91 2.88 8.90 1.05
C GLY A 91 2.46 7.64 1.82
N SER A 92 2.24 6.55 1.10
CA SER A 92 1.87 5.26 1.72
C SER A 92 0.56 5.35 2.54
N ALA A 93 0.35 4.37 3.40
CA ALA A 93 -0.80 4.27 4.28
C ALA A 93 -0.95 5.49 5.20
N TYR A 94 0.17 6.06 5.65
CA TYR A 94 0.17 7.27 6.50
C TYR A 94 -0.56 8.44 5.85
N THR A 95 -0.23 8.76 4.59
CA THR A 95 -0.86 9.89 3.90
C THR A 95 -2.36 9.66 3.67
N TYR A 96 -2.76 8.44 3.35
CA TYR A 96 -4.16 8.11 3.17
C TYR A 96 -4.94 8.15 4.49
N ALA A 97 -4.36 7.64 5.59
CA ALA A 97 -4.95 7.71 6.92
C ALA A 97 -5.07 9.17 7.40
N TYR A 98 -4.04 9.98 7.18
CA TYR A 98 -4.05 11.39 7.54
C TYR A 98 -5.10 12.21 6.78
N ALA A 99 -5.26 11.95 5.48
CA ALA A 99 -6.25 12.63 4.66
C ALA A 99 -7.70 12.26 5.01
N THR A 100 -7.94 11.02 5.51
CA THR A 100 -9.28 10.51 5.77
C THR A 100 -9.69 10.57 7.23
N MET A 101 -8.81 10.15 8.15
CA MET A 101 -9.11 9.98 9.57
C MET A 101 -8.51 11.08 10.46
N GLY A 102 -7.54 11.84 9.96
CA GLY A 102 -6.83 12.87 10.71
C GLY A 102 -5.56 12.36 11.41
N GLU A 103 -4.83 13.27 12.02
CA GLU A 103 -3.50 13.03 12.57
C GLU A 103 -3.46 11.97 13.69
N MET A 104 -4.56 11.84 14.45
CA MET A 104 -4.61 10.91 15.58
C MET A 104 -4.55 9.43 15.16
N PHE A 105 -4.95 9.10 13.92
CA PHE A 105 -4.99 7.72 13.40
C PHE A 105 -3.91 7.44 12.35
N ALA A 106 -3.15 8.42 11.95
CA ALA A 106 -2.07 8.29 10.99
C ALA A 106 -0.74 7.98 11.67
#